data_161593f4fa997c7bcdb45b0b887650d6
#
_entry.id   161593f4fa997c7bcdb45b0b887650d6
#
_cell.length_a   1.000
_cell.length_b   1.000
_cell.length_c   1.000
_cell.angle_alpha   90.00
_cell.angle_beta   90.00
_cell.angle_gamma   90.00
#
_symmetry.space_group_name_H-M   'P 1'
#
loop_
_entity.id
_entity.type
_entity.pdbx_description
1 polymer ?
#
loop_
_entity_poly.entity_id
_entity_poly.type
_entity_poly.pdbx_seq_one_letter_code
_entity_poly.pdbx_strand_id
1 'polypeptide(L)'
;MKNILIIGGTGFLGGALARRLAGADYCITLPTRRPERARHLAVLPTARLVGADIHDEATLAGLMAGQDAVVNLVGILKGNFQRAHAELPGKIGRAAASAGIPRLVHVSALGAAPDAPSAYLKSKAAGEAALHAAFPEATIFRPSVIFGRGDAFLSLFARLLKVAPVVPLACADARFQPVWVEDAVSAIVASLDHPESRGAIYPLCGPRAYTLRELVGYAGRLAGHPRPILGLPFALSILQAFFMELLPNGPLTRDNVWSMEVPNVCVDGCTLPFGFKAMPLEAVAPGYLAG
;
A
#
# COMPACT_ATOMS: atom_id res chain seq x y z
N MET A 1 -11.27 -25.08 -4.17
CA MET A 1 -10.57 -23.80 -4.44
C MET A 1 -11.46 -22.67 -3.93
N LYS A 2 -10.88 -21.70 -3.23
CA LYS A 2 -11.59 -20.49 -2.78
C LYS A 2 -11.53 -19.39 -3.84
N ASN A 3 -12.64 -18.71 -4.08
CA ASN A 3 -12.73 -17.59 -5.01
C ASN A 3 -12.40 -16.29 -4.31
N ILE A 4 -11.40 -15.55 -4.76
CA ILE A 4 -10.96 -14.29 -4.13
C ILE A 4 -11.03 -13.14 -5.12
N LEU A 5 -11.78 -12.11 -4.77
CA LEU A 5 -11.79 -10.83 -5.49
C LEU A 5 -10.70 -9.91 -4.91
N ILE A 6 -9.73 -9.49 -5.73
CA ILE A 6 -8.68 -8.56 -5.30
C ILE A 6 -8.86 -7.22 -6.02
N ILE A 7 -9.47 -6.27 -5.33
CA ILE A 7 -9.67 -4.90 -5.81
C ILE A 7 -8.35 -4.12 -5.61
N GLY A 8 -7.82 -3.55 -6.70
CA GLY A 8 -6.44 -3.00 -6.69
C GLY A 8 -5.36 -4.05 -6.95
N GLY A 9 -5.75 -5.25 -7.38
CA GLY A 9 -4.87 -6.40 -7.62
C GLY A 9 -3.80 -6.19 -8.68
N THR A 10 -3.94 -5.18 -9.54
CA THR A 10 -2.94 -4.85 -10.58
C THR A 10 -1.84 -3.89 -10.11
N GLY A 11 -1.90 -3.43 -8.85
CA GLY A 11 -0.88 -2.60 -8.21
C GLY A 11 0.31 -3.42 -7.67
N PHE A 12 1.25 -2.74 -7.02
CA PHE A 12 2.47 -3.34 -6.46
C PHE A 12 2.16 -4.47 -5.45
N LEU A 13 1.46 -4.15 -4.37
CA LEU A 13 1.04 -5.13 -3.36
C LEU A 13 0.07 -6.16 -3.94
N GLY A 14 -0.87 -5.71 -4.78
CA GLY A 14 -1.86 -6.58 -5.39
C GLY A 14 -1.26 -7.61 -6.34
N GLY A 15 -0.26 -7.24 -7.13
CA GLY A 15 0.47 -8.16 -8.00
C GLY A 15 1.29 -9.20 -7.22
N ALA A 16 1.86 -8.83 -6.07
CA ALA A 16 2.54 -9.76 -5.17
C ALA A 16 1.53 -10.75 -4.55
N LEU A 17 0.40 -10.24 -4.05
CA LEU A 17 -0.67 -11.06 -3.51
C LEU A 17 -1.24 -12.03 -4.56
N ALA A 18 -1.51 -11.56 -5.78
CA ALA A 18 -2.01 -12.40 -6.87
C ALA A 18 -1.04 -13.54 -7.20
N ARG A 19 0.27 -13.26 -7.29
CA ARG A 19 1.29 -14.31 -7.52
C ARG A 19 1.33 -15.34 -6.39
N ARG A 20 1.24 -14.91 -5.13
CA ARG A 20 1.24 -15.81 -3.97
C ARG A 20 0.01 -16.72 -3.96
N LEU A 21 -1.16 -16.18 -4.25
CA LEU A 21 -2.41 -16.93 -4.24
C LEU A 21 -2.54 -17.85 -5.47
N ALA A 22 -2.04 -17.44 -6.64
CA ALA A 22 -2.08 -18.27 -7.86
C ALA A 22 -1.23 -19.57 -7.76
N GLY A 23 -0.29 -19.63 -6.83
CA GLY A 23 0.49 -20.85 -6.51
C GLY A 23 -0.19 -21.76 -5.49
N ALA A 24 -1.40 -21.46 -5.05
CA ALA A 24 -2.17 -22.20 -4.05
C ALA A 24 -3.60 -22.50 -4.59
N ASP A 25 -4.47 -23.08 -3.75
CA ASP A 25 -5.83 -23.51 -4.12
C ASP A 25 -6.85 -22.32 -4.17
N TYR A 26 -6.50 -21.25 -4.90
CA TYR A 26 -7.35 -20.07 -5.06
C TYR A 26 -7.65 -19.75 -6.52
N CYS A 27 -8.89 -19.36 -6.80
CA CYS A 27 -9.30 -18.69 -8.04
C CYS A 27 -9.35 -17.18 -7.80
N ILE A 28 -8.62 -16.40 -8.59
CA ILE A 28 -8.43 -14.98 -8.34
C ILE A 28 -9.14 -14.15 -9.41
N THR A 29 -9.98 -13.21 -8.99
CA THR A 29 -10.59 -12.22 -9.88
C THR A 29 -9.93 -10.87 -9.64
N LEU A 30 -9.37 -10.28 -10.71
CA LEU A 30 -8.64 -9.01 -10.71
C LEU A 30 -9.38 -7.97 -11.55
N PRO A 31 -10.27 -7.14 -10.98
CA PRO A 31 -10.91 -6.06 -11.71
C PRO A 31 -9.91 -4.95 -12.01
N THR A 32 -9.95 -4.45 -13.24
CA THR A 32 -9.11 -3.35 -13.69
C THR A 32 -9.78 -2.57 -14.81
N ARG A 33 -9.59 -1.24 -14.85
CA ARG A 33 -10.06 -0.39 -15.95
C ARG A 33 -9.23 -0.53 -17.24
N ARG A 34 -8.03 -1.13 -17.12
CA ARG A 34 -7.03 -1.24 -18.21
C ARG A 34 -6.41 -2.63 -18.22
N PRO A 35 -7.13 -3.66 -18.66
CA PRO A 35 -6.62 -5.04 -18.69
C PRO A 35 -5.32 -5.16 -19.49
N GLU A 36 -5.17 -4.36 -20.54
CA GLU A 36 -4.00 -4.34 -21.41
C GLU A 36 -2.69 -4.01 -20.66
N ARG A 37 -2.76 -3.23 -19.58
CA ARG A 37 -1.59 -2.88 -18.74
C ARG A 37 -1.25 -3.96 -17.70
N ALA A 38 -2.15 -4.89 -17.45
CA ALA A 38 -2.02 -5.94 -16.46
C ALA A 38 -1.80 -7.33 -17.08
N ARG A 39 -1.52 -7.44 -18.39
CA ARG A 39 -1.35 -8.71 -19.11
C ARG A 39 -0.34 -9.66 -18.46
N HIS A 40 0.67 -9.13 -17.80
CA HIS A 40 1.65 -9.94 -17.04
C HIS A 40 1.06 -10.72 -15.86
N LEU A 41 -0.16 -10.38 -15.41
CA LEU A 41 -0.89 -11.15 -14.42
C LEU A 41 -1.85 -12.18 -15.05
N ALA A 42 -2.18 -12.05 -16.34
CA ALA A 42 -3.04 -12.99 -17.04
C ALA A 42 -2.37 -14.35 -17.31
N VAL A 43 -1.04 -14.43 -17.15
CA VAL A 43 -0.28 -15.69 -17.25
C VAL A 43 -0.37 -16.55 -15.97
N LEU A 44 -0.90 -16.01 -14.89
CA LEU A 44 -1.09 -16.76 -13.65
C LEU A 44 -2.24 -17.77 -13.83
N PRO A 45 -2.03 -19.06 -13.51
CA PRO A 45 -2.94 -20.15 -13.89
C PRO A 45 -4.39 -19.99 -13.42
N THR A 46 -4.58 -19.37 -12.25
CA THR A 46 -5.89 -19.24 -11.60
C THR A 46 -6.36 -17.79 -11.50
N ALA A 47 -5.70 -16.85 -12.21
CA ALA A 47 -6.05 -15.45 -12.20
C ALA A 47 -6.85 -15.04 -13.43
N ARG A 48 -7.97 -14.37 -13.21
CA ARG A 48 -8.83 -13.80 -14.25
C ARG A 48 -8.82 -12.29 -14.18
N LEU A 49 -8.34 -11.62 -15.22
CA LEU A 49 -8.48 -10.17 -15.39
C LEU A 49 -9.89 -9.85 -15.89
N VAL A 50 -10.56 -8.88 -15.25
CA VAL A 50 -11.90 -8.43 -15.62
C VAL A 50 -11.86 -6.93 -15.88
N GLY A 51 -12.26 -6.50 -17.08
CA GLY A 51 -12.45 -5.09 -17.41
C GLY A 51 -13.65 -4.53 -16.66
N ALA A 52 -13.42 -3.70 -15.63
CA ALA A 52 -14.48 -3.22 -14.75
C ALA A 52 -14.16 -1.86 -14.11
N ASP A 53 -15.15 -1.00 -13.93
CA ASP A 53 -15.07 0.15 -13.05
C ASP A 53 -15.67 -0.21 -11.67
N ILE A 54 -14.81 -0.36 -10.69
CA ILE A 54 -15.19 -0.70 -9.30
C ILE A 54 -15.95 0.41 -8.57
N HIS A 55 -16.06 1.59 -9.17
CA HIS A 55 -16.87 2.69 -8.60
C HIS A 55 -18.33 2.63 -9.03
N ASP A 56 -18.66 1.83 -10.08
CA ASP A 56 -20.02 1.51 -10.46
C ASP A 56 -20.58 0.42 -9.54
N GLU A 57 -21.72 0.72 -8.89
CA GLU A 57 -22.26 -0.16 -7.86
C GLU A 57 -22.82 -1.48 -8.42
N ALA A 58 -23.40 -1.44 -9.63
CA ALA A 58 -23.92 -2.64 -10.26
C ALA A 58 -22.76 -3.57 -10.69
N THR A 59 -21.71 -3.01 -11.27
CA THR A 59 -20.47 -3.73 -11.61
C THR A 59 -19.84 -4.34 -10.35
N LEU A 60 -19.75 -3.56 -9.28
CA LEU A 60 -19.16 -4.02 -8.01
C LEU A 60 -19.98 -5.17 -7.40
N ALA A 61 -21.31 -5.07 -7.40
CA ALA A 61 -22.21 -6.14 -6.94
C ALA A 61 -22.04 -7.42 -7.77
N GLY A 62 -21.96 -7.30 -9.10
CA GLY A 62 -21.69 -8.44 -9.99
C GLY A 62 -20.35 -9.12 -9.72
N LEU A 63 -19.32 -8.36 -9.38
CA LEU A 63 -18.00 -8.89 -9.03
C LEU A 63 -17.98 -9.66 -7.69
N MET A 64 -18.89 -9.35 -6.77
CA MET A 64 -19.01 -10.03 -5.47
C MET A 64 -19.63 -11.42 -5.59
N ALA A 65 -20.41 -11.68 -6.63
CA ALA A 65 -21.15 -12.93 -6.76
C ALA A 65 -20.21 -14.15 -6.80
N GLY A 66 -20.44 -15.12 -5.89
CA GLY A 66 -19.68 -16.36 -5.80
C GLY A 66 -18.25 -16.22 -5.27
N GLN A 67 -17.90 -15.10 -4.64
CA GLN A 67 -16.60 -14.92 -4.00
C GLN A 67 -16.64 -15.43 -2.53
N ASP A 68 -15.58 -16.08 -2.11
CA ASP A 68 -15.36 -16.50 -0.72
C ASP A 68 -14.65 -15.44 0.11
N ALA A 69 -13.90 -14.56 -0.54
CA ALA A 69 -13.24 -13.44 0.12
C ALA A 69 -13.05 -12.25 -0.82
N VAL A 70 -12.97 -11.06 -0.22
CA VAL A 70 -12.65 -9.81 -0.92
C VAL A 70 -11.46 -9.16 -0.25
N VAL A 71 -10.47 -8.74 -1.05
CA VAL A 71 -9.30 -8.00 -0.57
C VAL A 71 -9.26 -6.64 -1.28
N ASN A 72 -9.42 -5.55 -0.53
CA ASN A 72 -9.32 -4.20 -1.04
C ASN A 72 -7.93 -3.60 -0.79
N LEU A 73 -7.17 -3.42 -1.86
CA LEU A 73 -5.81 -2.87 -1.86
C LEU A 73 -5.74 -1.49 -2.53
N VAL A 74 -6.87 -0.84 -2.78
CA VAL A 74 -6.89 0.45 -3.47
C VAL A 74 -6.19 1.51 -2.63
N GLY A 75 -5.15 2.08 -3.20
CA GLY A 75 -4.40 3.20 -2.64
C GLY A 75 -3.83 4.07 -3.74
N ILE A 76 -4.04 5.38 -3.64
CA ILE A 76 -3.48 6.39 -4.52
C ILE A 76 -2.72 7.41 -3.68
N LEU A 77 -1.64 7.97 -4.21
CA LEU A 77 -0.86 9.04 -3.56
C LEU A 77 -1.13 10.41 -4.18
N LYS A 78 -1.97 10.46 -5.22
CA LYS A 78 -2.41 11.67 -5.93
C LYS A 78 -3.79 11.45 -6.52
N GLY A 79 -4.58 12.51 -6.61
CA GLY A 79 -5.89 12.48 -7.25
C GLY A 79 -7.04 12.58 -6.23
N ASN A 80 -8.17 12.00 -6.55
CA ASN A 80 -9.38 12.11 -5.73
C ASN A 80 -9.34 11.10 -4.57
N PHE A 81 -8.75 11.51 -3.43
CA PHE A 81 -8.69 10.70 -2.21
C PHE A 81 -10.08 10.39 -1.66
N GLN A 82 -11.01 11.35 -1.72
CA GLN A 82 -12.38 11.15 -1.25
C GLN A 82 -13.03 9.95 -1.94
N ARG A 83 -12.99 9.92 -3.27
CA ARG A 83 -13.57 8.83 -4.05
C ARG A 83 -12.86 7.48 -3.83
N ALA A 84 -11.52 7.49 -3.79
CA ALA A 84 -10.74 6.26 -3.76
C ALA A 84 -10.58 5.67 -2.35
N HIS A 85 -10.43 6.53 -1.33
CA HIS A 85 -10.09 6.07 0.02
C HIS A 85 -11.24 6.19 1.00
N ALA A 86 -12.12 7.20 0.89
CA ALA A 86 -13.21 7.40 1.83
C ALA A 86 -14.51 6.69 1.38
N GLU A 87 -14.92 6.86 0.12
CA GLU A 87 -16.20 6.35 -0.38
C GLU A 87 -16.14 4.88 -0.80
N LEU A 88 -15.08 4.50 -1.55
CA LEU A 88 -14.98 3.16 -2.12
C LEU A 88 -14.98 2.03 -1.06
N PRO A 89 -14.25 2.12 0.08
CA PRO A 89 -14.30 1.08 1.09
C PRO A 89 -15.71 0.83 1.64
N GLY A 90 -16.50 1.88 1.88
CA GLY A 90 -17.89 1.76 2.30
C GLY A 90 -18.78 1.09 1.23
N LYS A 91 -18.58 1.41 -0.06
CA LYS A 91 -19.28 0.73 -1.17
C LYS A 91 -18.92 -0.77 -1.22
N ILE A 92 -17.64 -1.09 -1.08
CA ILE A 92 -17.16 -2.48 -1.03
C ILE A 92 -17.79 -3.22 0.17
N GLY A 93 -17.81 -2.59 1.35
CA GLY A 93 -18.40 -3.17 2.55
C GLY A 93 -19.89 -3.50 2.37
N ARG A 94 -20.68 -2.55 1.84
CA ARG A 94 -22.10 -2.77 1.54
C ARG A 94 -22.32 -3.87 0.51
N ALA A 95 -21.57 -3.85 -0.59
CA ALA A 95 -21.68 -4.88 -1.62
C ALA A 95 -21.30 -6.26 -1.09
N ALA A 96 -20.24 -6.35 -0.28
CA ALA A 96 -19.82 -7.59 0.37
C ALA A 96 -20.89 -8.13 1.35
N ALA A 97 -21.45 -7.26 2.18
CA ALA A 97 -22.52 -7.63 3.12
C ALA A 97 -23.75 -8.13 2.37
N SER A 98 -24.19 -7.41 1.34
CA SER A 98 -25.36 -7.80 0.52
C SER A 98 -25.15 -9.13 -0.22
N ALA A 99 -23.93 -9.44 -0.62
CA ALA A 99 -23.57 -10.70 -1.28
C ALA A 99 -23.26 -11.84 -0.30
N GLY A 100 -23.33 -11.62 1.02
CA GLY A 100 -23.02 -12.63 2.03
C GLY A 100 -21.55 -13.06 2.05
N ILE A 101 -20.62 -12.19 1.66
CA ILE A 101 -19.19 -12.49 1.64
C ILE A 101 -18.70 -12.79 3.06
N PRO A 102 -18.07 -13.95 3.32
CA PRO A 102 -17.65 -14.32 4.67
C PRO A 102 -16.37 -13.63 5.14
N ARG A 103 -15.55 -13.10 4.22
CA ARG A 103 -14.24 -12.49 4.54
C ARG A 103 -13.97 -11.23 3.73
N LEU A 104 -13.70 -10.13 4.43
CA LEU A 104 -13.31 -8.87 3.82
C LEU A 104 -12.04 -8.34 4.48
N VAL A 105 -11.01 -8.11 3.67
CA VAL A 105 -9.72 -7.56 4.10
C VAL A 105 -9.50 -6.20 3.41
N HIS A 106 -9.08 -5.21 4.18
CA HIS A 106 -8.80 -3.86 3.68
C HIS A 106 -7.39 -3.41 4.05
N VAL A 107 -6.67 -2.84 3.09
CA VAL A 107 -5.37 -2.22 3.34
C VAL A 107 -5.51 -0.71 3.40
N SER A 108 -5.32 -0.18 4.59
CA SER A 108 -5.30 1.23 4.93
C SER A 108 -3.86 1.79 4.92
N ALA A 109 -3.51 2.62 5.88
CA ALA A 109 -2.16 3.15 6.05
C ALA A 109 -1.87 3.38 7.54
N LEU A 110 -0.61 3.20 7.93
CA LEU A 110 -0.15 3.58 9.26
C LEU A 110 -0.28 5.10 9.43
N GLY A 111 -0.76 5.55 10.59
CA GLY A 111 -1.05 6.96 10.85
C GLY A 111 -2.41 7.44 10.33
N ALA A 112 -3.27 6.58 9.77
CA ALA A 112 -4.64 6.94 9.42
C ALA A 112 -5.42 7.36 10.67
N ALA A 113 -5.84 8.64 10.72
CA ALA A 113 -6.60 9.23 11.81
C ALA A 113 -7.48 10.38 11.29
N PRO A 114 -8.66 10.65 11.92
CA PRO A 114 -9.55 11.72 11.47
C PRO A 114 -8.94 13.11 11.58
N ASP A 115 -8.03 13.31 12.52
CA ASP A 115 -7.31 14.55 12.81
C ASP A 115 -5.90 14.61 12.19
N ALA A 116 -5.51 13.60 11.40
CA ALA A 116 -4.21 13.56 10.74
C ALA A 116 -3.95 14.82 9.90
N PRO A 117 -2.69 15.28 9.74
CA PRO A 117 -2.39 16.54 9.06
C PRO A 117 -2.68 16.49 7.56
N SER A 118 -2.55 15.34 6.90
CA SER A 118 -2.73 15.20 5.46
C SER A 118 -4.13 14.74 5.04
N ALA A 119 -4.57 15.16 3.87
CA ALA A 119 -5.82 14.70 3.27
C ALA A 119 -5.78 13.19 2.97
N TYR A 120 -4.61 12.67 2.59
CA TYR A 120 -4.39 11.23 2.38
C TYR A 120 -4.73 10.42 3.65
N LEU A 121 -4.11 10.73 4.78
CA LEU A 121 -4.33 9.98 6.04
C LEU A 121 -5.76 10.14 6.56
N LYS A 122 -6.33 11.36 6.48
CA LYS A 122 -7.74 11.60 6.81
C LYS A 122 -8.68 10.76 5.95
N SER A 123 -8.42 10.69 4.64
CA SER A 123 -9.26 9.91 3.72
C SER A 123 -9.19 8.42 4.00
N LYS A 124 -8.01 7.91 4.39
CA LYS A 124 -7.85 6.51 4.81
C LYS A 124 -8.66 6.22 6.07
N ALA A 125 -8.59 7.07 7.09
CA ALA A 125 -9.40 6.93 8.31
C ALA A 125 -10.90 6.97 8.02
N ALA A 126 -11.36 7.89 7.16
CA ALA A 126 -12.75 7.97 6.74
C ALA A 126 -13.21 6.69 6.03
N GLY A 127 -12.33 6.10 5.21
CA GLY A 127 -12.61 4.83 4.53
C GLY A 127 -12.71 3.64 5.49
N GLU A 128 -11.84 3.58 6.50
CA GLU A 128 -11.93 2.58 7.57
C GLU A 128 -13.26 2.68 8.32
N ALA A 129 -13.66 3.89 8.70
CA ALA A 129 -14.93 4.13 9.39
C ALA A 129 -16.14 3.74 8.52
N ALA A 130 -16.15 4.12 7.24
CA ALA A 130 -17.19 3.77 6.28
C ALA A 130 -17.27 2.27 6.04
N LEU A 131 -16.12 1.59 5.97
CA LEU A 131 -16.03 0.14 5.83
C LEU A 131 -16.56 -0.56 7.08
N HIS A 132 -16.10 -0.15 8.26
CA HIS A 132 -16.52 -0.76 9.54
C HIS A 132 -18.03 -0.61 9.76
N ALA A 133 -18.60 0.55 9.42
CA ALA A 133 -20.06 0.76 9.50
C ALA A 133 -20.84 -0.18 8.57
N ALA A 134 -20.30 -0.54 7.41
CA ALA A 134 -20.94 -1.40 6.41
C ALA A 134 -20.63 -2.90 6.62
N PHE A 135 -19.45 -3.22 7.15
CA PHE A 135 -18.96 -4.59 7.35
C PHE A 135 -18.06 -4.63 8.60
N PRO A 136 -18.64 -4.73 9.81
CA PRO A 136 -17.88 -4.65 11.08
C PRO A 136 -16.79 -5.72 11.26
N GLU A 137 -16.96 -6.88 10.62
CA GLU A 137 -15.99 -7.98 10.67
C GLU A 137 -14.80 -7.82 9.70
N ALA A 138 -14.67 -6.68 9.00
CA ALA A 138 -13.56 -6.45 8.11
C ALA A 138 -12.22 -6.47 8.85
N THR A 139 -11.25 -7.21 8.34
CA THR A 139 -9.86 -7.14 8.81
C THR A 139 -9.17 -5.95 8.14
N ILE A 140 -8.56 -5.07 8.91
CA ILE A 140 -7.88 -3.88 8.40
C ILE A 140 -6.37 -3.99 8.67
N PHE A 141 -5.57 -3.85 7.64
CA PHE A 141 -4.12 -3.71 7.77
C PHE A 141 -3.71 -2.25 7.57
N ARG A 142 -2.88 -1.75 8.48
CA ARG A 142 -2.24 -0.42 8.42
C ARG A 142 -0.74 -0.57 8.21
N PRO A 143 -0.28 -0.76 6.97
CA PRO A 143 1.16 -0.88 6.71
C PRO A 143 1.87 0.46 6.84
N SER A 144 3.14 0.41 7.28
CA SER A 144 4.14 1.40 6.98
C SER A 144 4.45 1.38 5.48
N VAL A 145 5.44 2.16 5.01
CA VAL A 145 5.85 2.11 3.61
C VAL A 145 6.25 0.69 3.21
N ILE A 146 5.62 0.17 2.15
CA ILE A 146 5.89 -1.18 1.67
C ILE A 146 7.04 -1.12 0.65
N PHE A 147 8.06 -1.95 0.83
CA PHE A 147 9.21 -2.03 -0.05
C PHE A 147 9.37 -3.43 -0.69
N GLY A 148 10.08 -3.48 -1.81
CA GLY A 148 10.38 -4.72 -2.53
C GLY A 148 10.59 -4.47 -4.03
N ARG A 149 10.86 -5.52 -4.78
CA ARG A 149 11.09 -5.41 -6.24
C ARG A 149 9.90 -4.78 -6.94
N GLY A 150 10.12 -3.61 -7.55
CA GLY A 150 9.07 -2.84 -8.23
C GLY A 150 8.36 -1.81 -7.35
N ASP A 151 8.85 -1.55 -6.12
CA ASP A 151 8.32 -0.46 -5.29
C ASP A 151 8.53 0.91 -5.94
N ALA A 152 7.66 1.86 -5.58
CA ALA A 152 7.75 3.23 -6.05
C ALA A 152 8.54 4.14 -5.09
N PHE A 153 9.05 3.62 -3.97
CA PHE A 153 9.69 4.40 -2.93
C PHE A 153 11.23 4.33 -3.03
N LEU A 154 11.85 3.21 -2.66
CA LEU A 154 13.31 3.06 -2.70
C LEU A 154 13.84 3.10 -4.14
N SER A 155 13.12 2.48 -5.08
CA SER A 155 13.46 2.49 -6.50
C SER A 155 13.41 3.89 -7.11
N LEU A 156 12.54 4.79 -6.63
CA LEU A 156 12.52 6.19 -7.06
C LEU A 156 13.81 6.90 -6.64
N PHE A 157 14.20 6.78 -5.37
CA PHE A 157 15.41 7.42 -4.86
C PHE A 157 16.68 6.86 -5.53
N ALA A 158 16.76 5.54 -5.74
CA ALA A 158 17.87 4.94 -6.48
C ALA A 158 18.02 5.55 -7.88
N ARG A 159 16.89 5.79 -8.59
CA ARG A 159 16.90 6.45 -9.91
C ARG A 159 17.31 7.92 -9.84
N LEU A 160 16.78 8.66 -8.86
CA LEU A 160 17.12 10.09 -8.70
C LEU A 160 18.61 10.29 -8.41
N LEU A 161 19.18 9.44 -7.56
CA LEU A 161 20.59 9.51 -7.19
C LEU A 161 21.55 9.17 -8.34
N LYS A 162 21.08 8.45 -9.38
CA LYS A 162 21.88 8.22 -10.60
C LYS A 162 22.18 9.53 -11.36
N VAL A 163 21.24 10.47 -11.35
CA VAL A 163 21.34 11.69 -12.18
C VAL A 163 21.64 12.96 -11.38
N ALA A 164 21.22 13.03 -10.13
CA ALA A 164 21.38 14.21 -9.29
C ALA A 164 22.73 14.19 -8.55
N PRO A 165 23.58 15.21 -8.68
CA PRO A 165 24.86 15.28 -7.94
C PRO A 165 24.67 15.55 -6.45
N VAL A 166 23.57 16.24 -6.07
CA VAL A 166 23.13 16.52 -4.70
C VAL A 166 21.62 16.36 -4.65
N VAL A 167 21.09 15.80 -3.56
CA VAL A 167 19.64 15.61 -3.38
C VAL A 167 19.12 16.53 -2.29
N PRO A 168 18.38 17.59 -2.63
CA PRO A 168 17.57 18.34 -1.66
C PRO A 168 16.38 17.46 -1.25
N LEU A 169 16.41 17.01 0.00
CA LEU A 169 15.45 16.03 0.52
C LEU A 169 14.47 16.70 1.48
N ALA A 170 13.20 16.77 1.06
CA ALA A 170 12.11 17.19 1.93
C ALA A 170 11.96 16.23 3.12
N CYS A 171 11.69 16.77 4.30
CA CYS A 171 11.42 16.00 5.52
C CYS A 171 12.46 14.90 5.79
N ALA A 172 13.75 15.22 5.65
CA ALA A 172 14.85 14.25 5.73
C ALA A 172 14.86 13.43 7.02
N ASP A 173 14.34 13.99 8.12
CA ASP A 173 14.30 13.37 9.44
C ASP A 173 12.97 12.64 9.74
N ALA A 174 12.03 12.64 8.78
CA ALA A 174 10.79 11.87 8.90
C ALA A 174 11.10 10.38 9.07
N ARG A 175 10.39 9.73 10.01
CA ARG A 175 10.66 8.35 10.42
C ARG A 175 9.74 7.37 9.74
N PHE A 176 10.31 6.30 9.21
CA PHE A 176 9.62 5.18 8.56
C PHE A 176 10.10 3.85 9.12
N GLN A 177 9.21 2.87 9.14
CA GLN A 177 9.54 1.50 9.54
C GLN A 177 9.12 0.54 8.41
N PRO A 178 9.88 0.52 7.28
CA PRO A 178 9.48 -0.16 6.05
C PRO A 178 9.18 -1.63 6.26
N VAL A 179 8.07 -2.11 5.69
CA VAL A 179 7.68 -3.52 5.71
C VAL A 179 7.90 -4.15 4.32
N TRP A 180 8.45 -5.35 4.29
CA TRP A 180 8.64 -6.07 3.03
C TRP A 180 7.30 -6.50 2.45
N VAL A 181 7.16 -6.40 1.11
CA VAL A 181 5.91 -6.72 0.41
C VAL A 181 5.45 -8.15 0.64
N GLU A 182 6.38 -9.12 0.72
CA GLU A 182 6.00 -10.52 0.97
C GLU A 182 5.56 -10.77 2.43
N ASP A 183 6.07 -10.00 3.39
CA ASP A 183 5.60 -10.03 4.78
C ASP A 183 4.16 -9.51 4.86
N ALA A 184 3.87 -8.39 4.19
CA ALA A 184 2.52 -7.85 4.10
C ALA A 184 1.56 -8.83 3.40
N VAL A 185 2.00 -9.47 2.31
CA VAL A 185 1.24 -10.52 1.62
C VAL A 185 1.00 -11.71 2.54
N SER A 186 2.00 -12.18 3.29
CA SER A 186 1.86 -13.30 4.21
C SER A 186 0.83 -13.02 5.30
N ALA A 187 0.82 -11.79 5.87
CA ALA A 187 -0.18 -11.37 6.85
C ALA A 187 -1.59 -11.32 6.24
N ILE A 188 -1.74 -10.80 5.02
CA ILE A 188 -3.03 -10.75 4.31
C ILE A 188 -3.54 -12.16 4.04
N VAL A 189 -2.71 -13.05 3.51
CA VAL A 189 -3.10 -14.44 3.20
C VAL A 189 -3.49 -15.19 4.48
N ALA A 190 -2.68 -15.09 5.53
CA ALA A 190 -3.00 -15.72 6.80
C ALA A 190 -4.33 -15.25 7.36
N SER A 191 -4.65 -13.95 7.28
CA SER A 191 -5.90 -13.42 7.78
C SER A 191 -7.14 -14.01 7.11
N LEU A 192 -7.03 -14.55 5.90
CA LEU A 192 -8.16 -15.18 5.21
C LEU A 192 -8.66 -16.44 5.93
N ASP A 193 -7.77 -17.15 6.64
CA ASP A 193 -8.05 -18.40 7.32
C ASP A 193 -8.05 -18.27 8.87
N HIS A 194 -7.71 -17.09 9.41
CA HIS A 194 -7.70 -16.81 10.85
C HIS A 194 -9.00 -16.12 11.33
N PRO A 195 -9.93 -16.83 11.98
CA PRO A 195 -11.20 -16.24 12.45
C PRO A 195 -11.00 -15.06 13.42
N GLU A 196 -9.97 -15.11 14.25
CA GLU A 196 -9.64 -14.07 15.23
C GLU A 196 -9.22 -12.74 14.59
N SER A 197 -8.93 -12.74 13.30
CA SER A 197 -8.62 -11.49 12.58
C SER A 197 -9.85 -10.69 12.19
N ARG A 198 -11.07 -11.24 12.35
CA ARG A 198 -12.31 -10.54 12.04
C ARG A 198 -12.49 -9.31 12.91
N GLY A 199 -12.79 -8.17 12.29
CA GLY A 199 -12.96 -6.89 12.97
C GLY A 199 -11.68 -6.30 13.56
N ALA A 200 -10.53 -6.96 13.39
CA ALA A 200 -9.26 -6.51 13.94
C ALA A 200 -8.52 -5.56 13.01
N ILE A 201 -7.73 -4.65 13.60
CA ILE A 201 -6.84 -3.72 12.91
C ILE A 201 -5.40 -4.07 13.27
N TYR A 202 -4.59 -4.39 12.25
CA TYR A 202 -3.20 -4.77 12.42
C TYR A 202 -2.26 -3.74 11.80
N PRO A 203 -1.37 -3.10 12.57
CA PRO A 203 -0.25 -2.38 12.00
C PRO A 203 0.74 -3.37 11.37
N LEU A 204 1.33 -3.01 10.23
CA LEU A 204 2.37 -3.81 9.58
C LEU A 204 3.64 -2.98 9.43
N CYS A 205 4.67 -3.33 10.17
CA CYS A 205 5.95 -2.65 10.16
C CYS A 205 7.10 -3.66 10.02
N GLY A 206 8.21 -3.19 9.47
CA GLY A 206 9.46 -3.94 9.47
C GLY A 206 10.12 -3.96 10.87
N PRO A 207 11.27 -4.61 11.01
CA PRO A 207 11.90 -4.81 12.32
C PRO A 207 12.62 -3.55 12.84
N ARG A 208 12.88 -2.54 11.98
CA ARG A 208 13.65 -1.35 12.34
C ARG A 208 13.08 -0.09 11.70
N ALA A 209 13.09 1.01 12.48
CA ALA A 209 12.76 2.34 12.00
C ALA A 209 14.01 3.07 11.47
N TYR A 210 13.82 3.85 10.41
CA TYR A 210 14.85 4.65 9.74
C TYR A 210 14.34 6.07 9.53
N THR A 211 15.24 7.02 9.44
CA THR A 211 14.92 8.34 8.86
C THR A 211 14.84 8.24 7.33
N LEU A 212 14.13 9.18 6.70
CA LEU A 212 14.10 9.25 5.22
C LEU A 212 15.51 9.44 4.65
N ARG A 213 16.36 10.22 5.32
CA ARG A 213 17.78 10.40 4.97
C ARG A 213 18.54 9.08 4.94
N GLU A 214 18.35 8.24 5.97
CA GLU A 214 19.01 6.92 6.04
C GLU A 214 18.55 6.02 4.89
N LEU A 215 17.25 5.99 4.59
CA LEU A 215 16.68 5.18 3.51
C LEU A 215 17.18 5.64 2.13
N VAL A 216 17.20 6.95 1.88
CA VAL A 216 17.71 7.52 0.62
C VAL A 216 19.21 7.28 0.47
N GLY A 217 19.98 7.49 1.54
CA GLY A 217 21.42 7.21 1.55
C GLY A 217 21.72 5.72 1.33
N TYR A 218 20.92 4.84 1.92
CA TYR A 218 21.03 3.40 1.73
C TYR A 218 20.74 2.99 0.27
N ALA A 219 19.64 3.50 -0.30
CA ALA A 219 19.30 3.25 -1.70
C ALA A 219 20.41 3.73 -2.66
N GLY A 220 21.01 4.89 -2.36
CA GLY A 220 22.14 5.42 -3.14
C GLY A 220 23.39 4.55 -3.09
N ARG A 221 23.74 4.05 -1.92
CA ARG A 221 24.89 3.12 -1.77
C ARG A 221 24.66 1.84 -2.55
N LEU A 222 23.49 1.25 -2.45
CA LEU A 222 23.17 0.02 -3.18
C LEU A 222 23.15 0.21 -4.69
N ALA A 223 22.66 1.36 -5.16
CA ALA A 223 22.65 1.69 -6.58
C ALA A 223 24.02 2.13 -7.13
N GLY A 224 25.09 2.13 -6.32
CA GLY A 224 26.41 2.58 -6.72
C GLY A 224 26.58 4.10 -6.88
N HIS A 225 25.61 4.89 -6.39
CA HIS A 225 25.58 6.35 -6.53
C HIS A 225 25.36 7.03 -5.17
N PRO A 226 26.31 6.93 -4.22
CA PRO A 226 26.25 7.67 -2.98
C PRO A 226 26.38 9.17 -3.27
N ARG A 227 25.37 9.96 -2.89
CA ARG A 227 25.33 11.40 -3.13
C ARG A 227 25.10 12.15 -1.82
N PRO A 228 25.58 13.38 -1.69
CA PRO A 228 25.25 14.26 -0.58
C PRO A 228 23.73 14.51 -0.52
N ILE A 229 23.16 14.34 0.66
CA ILE A 229 21.74 14.58 0.94
C ILE A 229 21.60 15.83 1.79
N LEU A 230 21.00 16.87 1.21
CA LEU A 230 20.70 18.12 1.91
C LEU A 230 19.27 18.09 2.42
N GLY A 231 19.09 17.91 3.74
CA GLY A 231 17.77 17.95 4.35
C GLY A 231 17.20 19.36 4.33
N LEU A 232 15.96 19.48 3.91
CA LEU A 232 15.26 20.75 3.87
C LEU A 232 14.40 20.94 5.13
N PRO A 233 14.39 22.14 5.74
CA PRO A 233 13.41 22.51 6.73
C PRO A 233 11.99 22.40 6.18
N PHE A 234 10.99 22.26 7.08
CA PHE A 234 9.59 22.02 6.68
C PHE A 234 9.08 23.06 5.67
N ALA A 235 9.31 24.34 5.89
CA ALA A 235 8.87 25.39 4.96
C ALA A 235 9.45 25.24 3.56
N LEU A 236 10.75 24.90 3.45
CA LEU A 236 11.39 24.63 2.15
C LEU A 236 10.92 23.30 1.55
N SER A 237 10.56 22.33 2.37
CA SER A 237 9.96 21.08 1.90
C SER A 237 8.59 21.31 1.25
N ILE A 238 7.75 22.17 1.85
CA ILE A 238 6.47 22.60 1.26
C ILE A 238 6.68 23.36 -0.06
N LEU A 239 7.66 24.27 -0.09
CA LEU A 239 7.97 25.02 -1.30
C LEU A 239 8.48 24.10 -2.42
N GLN A 240 9.36 23.15 -2.10
CA GLN A 240 9.82 22.13 -3.05
C GLN A 240 8.65 21.30 -3.59
N ALA A 241 7.75 20.85 -2.71
CA ALA A 241 6.58 20.07 -3.09
C ALA A 241 5.64 20.87 -4.01
N PHE A 242 5.43 22.15 -3.73
CA PHE A 242 4.63 23.03 -4.57
C PHE A 242 5.17 23.09 -6.01
N PHE A 243 6.47 23.29 -6.20
CA PHE A 243 7.06 23.27 -7.54
C PHE A 243 6.99 21.90 -8.20
N MET A 244 7.16 20.82 -7.43
CA MET A 244 7.04 19.47 -7.97
C MET A 244 5.61 19.10 -8.38
N GLU A 245 4.59 19.65 -7.73
CA GLU A 245 3.18 19.49 -8.13
C GLU A 245 2.88 20.05 -9.53
N LEU A 246 3.63 21.09 -9.95
CA LEU A 246 3.47 21.69 -11.29
C LEU A 246 4.04 20.79 -12.40
N LEU A 247 4.87 19.83 -12.06
CA LEU A 247 5.46 18.93 -13.04
C LEU A 247 4.51 17.75 -13.34
N PRO A 248 4.37 17.33 -14.61
CA PRO A 248 3.69 16.10 -14.94
C PRO A 248 4.32 14.92 -14.18
N ASN A 249 3.54 14.21 -13.37
CA ASN A 249 4.01 13.11 -12.52
C ASN A 249 5.10 13.47 -11.50
N GLY A 250 5.15 14.71 -11.05
CA GLY A 250 6.08 15.14 -10.00
C GLY A 250 6.08 14.17 -8.80
N PRO A 251 7.23 13.79 -8.24
CA PRO A 251 7.35 12.70 -7.27
C PRO A 251 6.88 13.06 -5.85
N LEU A 252 6.69 14.33 -5.55
CA LEU A 252 6.37 14.84 -4.23
C LEU A 252 5.19 15.81 -4.32
N THR A 253 4.27 15.74 -3.34
CA THR A 253 3.17 16.70 -3.17
C THR A 253 3.23 17.32 -1.78
N ARG A 254 2.58 18.48 -1.60
CA ARG A 254 2.44 19.10 -0.27
C ARG A 254 1.71 18.16 0.69
N ASP A 255 0.73 17.39 0.22
CA ASP A 255 0.05 16.39 1.04
C ASP A 255 0.99 15.27 1.51
N ASN A 256 1.97 14.87 0.70
CA ASN A 256 3.02 13.93 1.14
C ASN A 256 3.89 14.55 2.25
N VAL A 257 4.24 15.85 2.14
CA VAL A 257 5.00 16.56 3.18
C VAL A 257 4.20 16.60 4.49
N TRP A 258 2.92 16.93 4.43
CA TRP A 258 2.02 16.88 5.59
C TRP A 258 1.91 15.47 6.18
N SER A 259 1.86 14.43 5.35
CA SER A 259 1.85 13.03 5.83
C SER A 259 3.11 12.65 6.61
N MET A 260 4.26 13.26 6.28
CA MET A 260 5.55 12.99 6.94
C MET A 260 5.71 13.69 8.30
N GLU A 261 4.78 14.55 8.72
CA GLU A 261 4.74 15.07 10.08
C GLU A 261 4.35 14.00 11.11
N VAL A 262 3.63 12.97 10.68
CA VAL A 262 3.30 11.82 11.51
C VAL A 262 4.35 10.75 11.32
N PRO A 263 5.02 10.27 12.40
CA PRO A 263 5.94 9.16 12.28
C PRO A 263 5.26 7.91 11.70
N ASN A 264 5.80 7.39 10.62
CA ASN A 264 5.30 6.17 9.98
C ASN A 264 5.99 4.93 10.57
N VAL A 265 5.89 4.80 11.89
CA VAL A 265 6.50 3.76 12.71
C VAL A 265 5.44 3.14 13.63
N CYS A 266 5.57 1.87 13.89
CA CYS A 266 4.71 1.19 14.86
C CYS A 266 5.14 1.57 16.29
N VAL A 267 4.16 1.69 17.18
CA VAL A 267 4.39 1.86 18.63
C VAL A 267 4.64 0.46 19.20
N ASP A 268 5.59 0.37 20.18
CA ASP A 268 5.82 -0.81 20.99
C ASP A 268 6.24 -2.11 20.28
N GLY A 269 7.44 -2.09 19.67
CA GLY A 269 8.12 -3.33 19.25
C GLY A 269 7.28 -4.22 18.32
N CYS A 270 6.58 -3.63 17.38
CA CYS A 270 5.60 -4.24 16.51
C CYS A 270 6.11 -5.54 15.89
N THR A 271 5.52 -6.64 16.26
CA THR A 271 5.64 -7.92 15.56
C THR A 271 4.54 -7.99 14.50
N LEU A 272 4.84 -8.64 13.37
CA LEU A 272 3.79 -8.95 12.41
C LEU A 272 2.75 -9.87 13.06
N PRO A 273 1.46 -9.75 12.69
CA PRO A 273 0.42 -10.63 13.21
C PRO A 273 0.68 -12.10 12.82
N PHE A 274 0.01 -13.01 13.49
CA PHE A 274 0.05 -14.45 13.21
C PHE A 274 1.43 -15.10 13.40
N GLY A 275 2.30 -14.53 14.24
CA GLY A 275 3.62 -15.10 14.56
C GLY A 275 4.69 -14.92 13.48
N PHE A 276 4.42 -14.16 12.42
CA PHE A 276 5.42 -13.85 11.40
C PHE A 276 6.53 -12.95 11.95
N LYS A 277 7.76 -13.20 11.50
CA LYS A 277 8.91 -12.32 11.78
C LYS A 277 9.14 -11.42 10.56
N ALA A 278 9.18 -10.11 10.80
CA ALA A 278 9.42 -9.15 9.75
C ALA A 278 10.85 -9.25 9.20
N MET A 279 10.96 -9.26 7.88
CA MET A 279 12.25 -9.33 7.18
C MET A 279 12.93 -7.96 7.19
N PRO A 280 14.22 -7.88 7.57
CA PRO A 280 14.96 -6.62 7.55
C PRO A 280 15.19 -6.11 6.14
N LEU A 281 15.19 -4.78 6.01
CA LEU A 281 15.44 -4.08 4.74
C LEU A 281 16.76 -4.52 4.09
N GLU A 282 17.80 -4.69 4.91
CA GLU A 282 19.15 -5.02 4.49
C GLU A 282 19.26 -6.43 3.88
N ALA A 283 18.34 -7.34 4.23
CA ALA A 283 18.33 -8.68 3.66
C ALA A 283 17.67 -8.73 2.28
N VAL A 284 16.80 -7.78 1.95
CA VAL A 284 15.97 -7.81 0.75
C VAL A 284 16.39 -6.77 -0.30
N ALA A 285 16.63 -5.54 0.12
CA ALA A 285 16.86 -4.43 -0.80
C ALA A 285 18.08 -4.60 -1.73
N PRO A 286 19.20 -5.22 -1.30
CA PRO A 286 20.32 -5.50 -2.22
C PRO A 286 19.92 -6.33 -3.43
N GLY A 287 18.98 -7.27 -3.27
CA GLY A 287 18.55 -8.17 -4.36
C GLY A 287 17.81 -7.49 -5.53
N TYR A 288 17.45 -6.19 -5.42
CA TYR A 288 16.76 -5.48 -6.49
C TYR A 288 17.21 -4.03 -6.69
N LEU A 289 17.95 -3.43 -5.76
CA LEU A 289 18.48 -2.06 -5.88
C LEU A 289 19.94 -2.04 -6.35
N ALA A 290 20.72 -3.08 -6.07
CA ALA A 290 22.05 -3.25 -6.65
C ALA A 290 21.88 -3.50 -8.14
N GLY A 291 22.18 -2.49 -8.95
CA GLY A 291 22.08 -2.51 -10.41
C GLY A 291 23.41 -2.59 -11.09
#